data_5b163a583631c064094d0debda024528
#
_entry.id   5b163a583631c064094d0debda024528
#
_cell.length_a   1.000
_cell.length_b   1.000
_cell.length_c   1.000
_cell.angle_alpha   90.00
_cell.angle_beta   90.00
_cell.angle_gamma   90.00
#
_symmetry.space_group_name_H-M   'P 1'
#
loop_
_entity.id
_entity.type
_entity.pdbx_description
1 polymer ?
#
loop_
_entity_poly.entity_id
_entity_poly.type
_entity_poly.pdbx_seq_one_letter_code
_entity_poly.pdbx_strand_id
1 'polypeptide(L)'
;AFKSKFWNDFFYYIASFMDNFEPIRWRYSHYHHHTYTQFNDPVDFEIHVKKPTDLIVFFSHYIPFSGFLFFKNSLQWETIKHAFGVTTDVMKVCIPENERWKCRLSAWSHLSIWIISIASSVYFQSWLPVLYVLLPNFYGKTLVMLMGLTQHAGLREDKRDHRYTTRTVYLNPVLSFLYWHMEYHIEHHMFPQVPSHNLPKLHAMIKDQLPPARKGLLGAYKEIIPALIKQAKNPDYQIPLSVPSNA
;
A
#
# COMPACT_ATOMS: atom_id res chain seq x y z
N ALA A 1 -3.78 -16.38 -6.77
CA ALA A 1 -4.58 -16.27 -8.00
C ALA A 1 -4.41 -17.53 -8.87
N PHE A 2 -3.18 -17.99 -9.07
CA PHE A 2 -2.88 -19.18 -9.86
C PHE A 2 -2.52 -20.37 -8.99
N LYS A 3 -2.81 -21.61 -9.45
CA LYS A 3 -2.36 -22.84 -8.77
C LYS A 3 -0.83 -22.99 -8.78
N SER A 4 -0.18 -22.49 -9.83
CA SER A 4 1.27 -22.53 -9.97
C SER A 4 1.94 -21.37 -9.22
N LYS A 5 2.91 -21.69 -8.35
CA LYS A 5 3.75 -20.71 -7.66
C LYS A 5 4.50 -19.81 -8.66
N PHE A 6 4.99 -20.40 -9.76
CA PHE A 6 5.70 -19.65 -10.80
C PHE A 6 4.86 -18.51 -11.37
N TRP A 7 3.61 -18.79 -11.78
CA TRP A 7 2.72 -17.76 -12.33
C TRP A 7 2.32 -16.71 -11.31
N ASN A 8 2.10 -17.09 -10.05
CA ASN A 8 1.86 -16.15 -8.98
C ASN A 8 3.04 -15.20 -8.79
N ASP A 9 4.28 -15.72 -8.71
CA ASP A 9 5.46 -14.90 -8.54
C ASP A 9 5.71 -14.03 -9.79
N PHE A 10 5.60 -14.58 -11.00
CA PHE A 10 5.79 -13.84 -12.24
C PHE A 10 4.91 -12.59 -12.35
N PHE A 11 3.60 -12.75 -12.18
CA PHE A 11 2.70 -11.61 -12.23
C PHE A 11 2.86 -10.67 -11.02
N TYR A 12 3.21 -11.21 -9.87
CA TYR A 12 3.53 -10.39 -8.69
C TYR A 12 4.73 -9.48 -8.94
N TYR A 13 5.81 -9.97 -9.55
CA TYR A 13 6.97 -9.15 -9.88
C TYR A 13 6.64 -8.06 -10.89
N ILE A 14 5.85 -8.36 -11.92
CA ILE A 14 5.38 -7.36 -12.89
C ILE A 14 4.54 -6.28 -12.17
N ALA A 15 3.54 -6.69 -11.40
CA ALA A 15 2.68 -5.75 -10.68
C ALA A 15 3.47 -4.88 -9.68
N SER A 16 4.39 -5.49 -8.93
CA SER A 16 5.26 -4.77 -7.99
C SER A 16 6.11 -3.73 -8.71
N PHE A 17 6.65 -4.06 -9.88
CA PHE A 17 7.39 -3.10 -10.70
C PHE A 17 6.48 -1.95 -11.16
N MET A 18 5.28 -2.25 -11.66
CA MET A 18 4.32 -1.25 -12.11
C MET A 18 3.88 -0.29 -10.99
N ASP A 19 3.85 -0.77 -9.75
CA ASP A 19 3.57 0.03 -8.55
C ASP A 19 4.82 0.66 -7.92
N ASN A 20 5.98 0.45 -8.52
CA ASN A 20 7.28 0.93 -8.04
C ASN A 20 7.64 0.39 -6.64
N PHE A 21 7.25 -0.83 -6.36
CA PHE A 21 7.61 -1.56 -5.14
C PHE A 21 8.70 -2.59 -5.42
N GLU A 22 9.77 -2.59 -4.63
CA GLU A 22 10.73 -3.70 -4.65
C GLU A 22 10.01 -4.94 -4.10
N PRO A 23 9.85 -6.02 -4.93
CA PRO A 23 8.87 -7.09 -4.64
C PRO A 23 9.17 -7.89 -3.38
N ILE A 24 10.44 -8.14 -3.04
CA ILE A 24 10.80 -8.89 -1.83
C ILE A 24 10.55 -8.04 -0.59
N ARG A 25 11.04 -6.79 -0.59
CA ARG A 25 10.78 -5.83 0.48
C ARG A 25 9.29 -5.67 0.73
N TRP A 26 8.51 -5.45 -0.35
CA TRP A 26 7.07 -5.22 -0.23
C TRP A 26 6.33 -6.43 0.32
N ARG A 27 6.63 -7.64 -0.15
CA ARG A 27 6.00 -8.88 0.33
C ARG A 27 6.15 -9.05 1.84
N TYR A 28 7.36 -8.84 2.37
CA TYR A 28 7.62 -8.98 3.79
C TYR A 28 7.06 -7.85 4.64
N SER A 29 7.20 -6.59 4.18
CA SER A 29 6.65 -5.46 4.91
C SER A 29 5.12 -5.43 4.91
N HIS A 30 4.48 -5.86 3.84
CA HIS A 30 3.02 -5.96 3.77
C HIS A 30 2.49 -7.10 4.66
N TYR A 31 3.19 -8.24 4.75
CA TYR A 31 2.88 -9.26 5.74
C TYR A 31 3.01 -8.75 7.17
N HIS A 32 4.06 -7.98 7.45
CA HIS A 32 4.26 -7.32 8.74
C HIS A 32 3.14 -6.32 9.03
N HIS A 33 2.73 -5.52 8.03
CA HIS A 33 1.60 -4.61 8.12
C HIS A 33 0.29 -5.32 8.49
N HIS A 34 -0.03 -6.46 7.91
CA HIS A 34 -1.19 -7.26 8.33
C HIS A 34 -1.14 -7.71 9.79
N THR A 35 0.04 -7.88 10.36
CA THR A 35 0.20 -8.29 11.77
C THR A 35 0.16 -7.08 12.70
N TYR A 36 0.73 -5.96 12.28
CA TYR A 36 0.95 -4.74 13.06
C TYR A 36 0.38 -3.49 12.37
N THR A 37 -0.83 -3.63 11.83
CA THR A 37 -1.51 -2.54 11.10
C THR A 37 -1.62 -1.28 11.96
N GLN A 38 -1.03 -0.16 11.50
CA GLN A 38 -1.01 1.12 12.19
C GLN A 38 -0.31 1.08 13.57
N PHE A 39 0.61 0.13 13.80
CA PHE A 39 1.39 0.09 15.04
C PHE A 39 2.57 1.06 14.99
N ASN A 40 2.87 1.68 16.12
CA ASN A 40 4.06 2.51 16.32
C ASN A 40 5.25 1.68 16.82
N ASP A 41 4.99 0.60 17.59
CA ASP A 41 5.99 -0.36 18.04
C ASP A 41 5.38 -1.78 18.15
N PRO A 42 5.87 -2.77 17.36
CA PRO A 42 6.84 -2.62 16.28
C PRO A 42 6.27 -1.77 15.12
N VAL A 43 7.12 -0.93 14.52
CA VAL A 43 6.68 0.04 13.53
C VAL A 43 6.08 -0.60 12.28
N ASP A 44 4.91 -0.13 11.88
CA ASP A 44 4.33 -0.41 10.57
C ASP A 44 5.02 0.46 9.50
N PHE A 45 5.56 -0.17 8.46
CA PHE A 45 6.30 0.52 7.38
C PHE A 45 5.41 1.01 6.23
N GLU A 46 4.11 0.90 6.36
CA GLU A 46 3.18 1.53 5.43
C GLU A 46 2.89 2.99 5.79
N ILE A 47 2.32 3.74 4.84
CA ILE A 47 2.13 5.18 5.02
C ILE A 47 0.98 5.43 6.00
N HIS A 48 1.31 6.01 7.14
CA HIS A 48 0.31 6.51 8.09
C HIS A 48 -0.06 7.95 7.75
N VAL A 49 -1.35 8.22 7.62
CA VAL A 49 -1.90 9.57 7.39
C VAL A 49 -2.66 10.00 8.64
N LYS A 50 -2.02 10.88 9.44
CA LYS A 50 -2.50 11.33 10.77
C LYS A 50 -2.92 12.81 10.79
N LYS A 51 -2.46 13.61 9.84
CA LYS A 51 -2.72 15.06 9.78
C LYS A 51 -2.79 15.52 8.33
N PRO A 52 -3.39 16.68 8.04
CA PRO A 52 -3.53 17.17 6.68
C PRO A 52 -2.21 17.31 5.91
N THR A 53 -1.10 17.62 6.58
CA THR A 53 0.24 17.71 5.95
C THR A 53 0.73 16.39 5.40
N ASP A 54 0.30 15.26 5.97
CA ASP A 54 0.68 13.93 5.49
C ASP A 54 0.05 13.63 4.12
N LEU A 55 -1.09 14.28 3.81
CA LEU A 55 -1.69 14.24 2.48
C LEU A 55 -0.77 14.86 1.42
N ILE A 56 -0.01 15.90 1.77
CA ILE A 56 0.96 16.52 0.85
C ILE A 56 2.05 15.50 0.51
N VAL A 57 2.58 14.81 1.52
CA VAL A 57 3.56 13.74 1.34
C VAL A 57 2.95 12.60 0.51
N PHE A 58 1.75 12.16 0.87
CA PHE A 58 1.04 11.09 0.16
C PHE A 58 0.83 11.44 -1.32
N PHE A 59 0.30 12.63 -1.62
CA PHE A 59 0.06 13.05 -3.00
C PHE A 59 1.32 13.48 -3.76
N SER A 60 2.42 13.81 -3.08
CA SER A 60 3.68 14.10 -3.76
C SER A 60 4.22 12.90 -4.56
N HIS A 61 3.81 11.67 -4.22
CA HIS A 61 4.17 10.47 -4.96
C HIS A 61 3.67 10.44 -6.41
N TYR A 62 2.74 11.33 -6.79
CA TYR A 62 2.36 11.55 -8.19
C TYR A 62 3.42 12.30 -8.99
N ILE A 63 4.30 13.03 -8.32
CA ILE A 63 5.37 13.78 -8.99
C ILE A 63 6.49 12.79 -9.31
N PRO A 64 6.83 12.57 -10.61
CA PRO A 64 7.91 11.68 -10.97
C PRO A 64 9.18 12.01 -10.20
N PHE A 65 9.83 10.97 -9.69
CA PHE A 65 11.10 11.08 -8.96
C PHE A 65 11.07 11.87 -7.64
N SER A 66 9.91 12.31 -7.15
CA SER A 66 9.79 13.05 -5.88
C SER A 66 10.42 12.29 -4.71
N GLY A 67 10.33 10.96 -4.71
CA GLY A 67 10.97 10.11 -3.71
C GLY A 67 12.48 10.30 -3.64
N PHE A 68 13.16 10.58 -4.76
CA PHE A 68 14.59 10.86 -4.78
C PHE A 68 14.93 12.28 -4.32
N LEU A 69 14.05 13.24 -4.63
CA LEU A 69 14.34 14.66 -4.40
C LEU A 69 14.01 15.08 -2.96
N PHE A 70 12.94 14.55 -2.38
CA PHE A 70 12.38 15.07 -1.13
C PHE A 70 12.41 14.10 0.05
N PHE A 71 12.57 12.78 -0.20
CA PHE A 71 12.39 11.78 0.86
C PHE A 71 13.57 10.80 0.95
N LYS A 72 14.43 11.00 1.93
CA LYS A 72 15.63 10.14 2.18
C LYS A 72 15.30 8.65 2.43
N ASN A 73 14.09 8.35 2.88
CA ASN A 73 13.62 7.00 3.17
C ASN A 73 12.47 6.57 2.24
N SER A 74 12.42 7.11 1.03
CA SER A 74 11.47 6.66 0.01
C SER A 74 11.77 5.25 -0.47
N LEU A 75 10.74 4.60 -1.03
CA LEU A 75 10.89 3.26 -1.64
C LEU A 75 11.97 3.23 -2.73
N GLN A 76 12.13 4.33 -3.48
CA GLN A 76 13.16 4.46 -4.50
C GLN A 76 14.55 4.45 -3.89
N TRP A 77 14.80 5.23 -2.83
CA TRP A 77 16.07 5.20 -2.12
C TRP A 77 16.32 3.88 -1.40
N GLU A 78 15.30 3.24 -0.85
CA GLU A 78 15.43 1.89 -0.29
C GLU A 78 15.87 0.89 -1.37
N THR A 79 15.25 0.92 -2.56
CA THR A 79 15.65 0.07 -3.69
C THR A 79 17.12 0.25 -4.05
N ILE A 80 17.60 1.49 -4.14
CA ILE A 80 19.03 1.76 -4.39
C ILE A 80 19.90 1.21 -3.25
N LYS A 81 19.56 1.51 -1.99
CA LYS A 81 20.30 1.02 -0.82
C LYS A 81 20.39 -0.51 -0.81
N HIS A 82 19.28 -1.20 -1.09
CA HIS A 82 19.25 -2.66 -1.17
C HIS A 82 20.16 -3.20 -2.29
N ALA A 83 20.15 -2.59 -3.48
CA ALA A 83 21.03 -2.97 -4.58
C ALA A 83 22.51 -2.90 -4.19
N PHE A 84 22.91 -1.90 -3.40
CA PHE A 84 24.27 -1.76 -2.87
C PHE A 84 24.52 -2.54 -1.56
N GLY A 85 23.60 -3.39 -1.14
CA GLY A 85 23.77 -4.27 0.02
C GLY A 85 23.59 -3.58 1.37
N VAL A 86 23.01 -2.37 1.40
CA VAL A 86 22.72 -1.66 2.65
C VAL A 86 21.47 -2.28 3.28
N THR A 87 21.58 -2.70 4.55
CA THR A 87 20.46 -3.22 5.34
C THR A 87 19.68 -2.05 5.93
N THR A 88 18.48 -1.81 5.43
CA THR A 88 17.56 -0.78 5.94
C THR A 88 16.78 -1.27 7.15
N ASP A 89 16.08 -0.36 7.85
CA ASP A 89 15.31 -0.73 9.05
C ASP A 89 14.14 -1.67 8.72
N VAL A 90 13.48 -1.46 7.58
CA VAL A 90 12.46 -2.41 7.11
C VAL A 90 13.03 -3.80 6.88
N MET A 91 14.25 -3.91 6.34
CA MET A 91 14.90 -5.23 6.20
C MET A 91 15.23 -5.87 7.54
N LYS A 92 15.69 -5.08 8.52
CA LYS A 92 16.02 -5.61 9.85
C LYS A 92 14.79 -6.16 10.56
N VAL A 93 13.67 -5.45 10.48
CA VAL A 93 12.43 -5.78 11.20
C VAL A 93 11.61 -6.84 10.49
N CYS A 94 11.42 -6.69 9.17
CA CYS A 94 10.46 -7.51 8.43
C CYS A 94 11.09 -8.73 7.77
N ILE A 95 12.39 -8.69 7.39
CA ILE A 95 12.96 -9.70 6.50
C ILE A 95 13.97 -10.60 7.23
N PRO A 96 13.73 -11.92 7.26
CA PRO A 96 14.68 -12.87 7.81
C PRO A 96 16.08 -12.71 7.20
N GLU A 97 17.11 -12.85 8.00
CA GLU A 97 18.49 -12.56 7.57
C GLU A 97 18.92 -13.39 6.36
N ASN A 98 18.56 -14.67 6.35
CA ASN A 98 18.81 -15.59 5.25
C ASN A 98 18.04 -15.27 3.96
N GLU A 99 17.06 -14.37 3.99
CA GLU A 99 16.26 -13.93 2.84
C GLU A 99 16.69 -12.56 2.28
N ARG A 100 17.51 -11.80 3.02
CA ARG A 100 17.90 -10.41 2.66
C ARG A 100 18.64 -10.31 1.33
N TRP A 101 19.39 -11.35 0.95
CA TRP A 101 20.06 -11.39 -0.34
C TRP A 101 19.07 -11.32 -1.53
N LYS A 102 17.84 -11.81 -1.36
CA LYS A 102 16.79 -11.74 -2.38
C LYS A 102 16.37 -10.30 -2.65
N CYS A 103 16.34 -9.43 -1.61
CA CYS A 103 16.10 -8.01 -1.80
C CYS A 103 17.16 -7.36 -2.68
N ARG A 104 18.44 -7.74 -2.51
CA ARG A 104 19.52 -7.22 -3.36
C ARG A 104 19.31 -7.61 -4.83
N LEU A 105 18.96 -8.86 -5.10
CA LEU A 105 18.71 -9.32 -6.47
C LEU A 105 17.46 -8.65 -7.08
N SER A 106 16.38 -8.56 -6.33
CA SER A 106 15.16 -7.91 -6.83
C SER A 106 15.35 -6.41 -7.02
N ALA A 107 16.12 -5.75 -6.15
CA ALA A 107 16.50 -4.35 -6.32
C ALA A 107 17.33 -4.13 -7.58
N TRP A 108 18.30 -5.01 -7.87
CA TRP A 108 19.05 -4.97 -9.12
C TRP A 108 18.18 -5.17 -10.35
N SER A 109 17.23 -6.12 -10.32
CA SER A 109 16.29 -6.29 -11.43
C SER A 109 15.46 -5.03 -11.68
N HIS A 110 15.01 -4.37 -10.61
CA HIS A 110 14.23 -3.13 -10.66
C HIS A 110 15.04 -1.97 -11.27
N LEU A 111 16.26 -1.76 -10.77
CA LEU A 111 17.17 -0.73 -11.29
C LEU A 111 17.58 -1.02 -12.75
N SER A 112 17.77 -2.28 -13.13
CA SER A 112 18.08 -2.66 -14.51
C SER A 112 16.98 -2.24 -15.48
N ILE A 113 15.70 -2.41 -15.11
CA ILE A 113 14.58 -1.96 -15.93
C ILE A 113 14.60 -0.43 -16.08
N TRP A 114 14.89 0.31 -15.00
CA TRP A 114 15.02 1.78 -15.08
C TRP A 114 16.16 2.19 -16.01
N ILE A 115 17.35 1.61 -15.80
CA ILE A 115 18.54 1.92 -16.60
C ILE A 115 18.30 1.58 -18.08
N ILE A 116 17.76 0.39 -18.39
CA ILE A 116 17.48 -0.05 -19.76
C ILE A 116 16.43 0.89 -20.41
N SER A 117 15.40 1.29 -19.68
CA SER A 117 14.38 2.19 -20.22
C SER A 117 14.95 3.56 -20.56
N ILE A 118 15.79 4.12 -19.69
CA ILE A 118 16.45 5.42 -19.94
C ILE A 118 17.45 5.29 -21.10
N ALA A 119 18.30 4.25 -21.08
CA ALA A 119 19.29 4.00 -22.14
C ALA A 119 18.61 3.80 -23.52
N SER A 120 17.49 3.05 -23.54
CA SER A 120 16.71 2.86 -24.77
C SER A 120 16.11 4.18 -25.26
N SER A 121 15.63 5.03 -24.36
CA SER A 121 15.11 6.35 -24.72
C SER A 121 16.19 7.22 -25.37
N VAL A 122 17.40 7.20 -24.81
CA VAL A 122 18.54 7.95 -25.37
C VAL A 122 18.97 7.36 -26.72
N TYR A 123 19.13 6.04 -26.79
CA TYR A 123 19.58 5.35 -28.01
C TYR A 123 18.63 5.54 -29.19
N PHE A 124 17.34 5.39 -28.95
CA PHE A 124 16.31 5.56 -30.01
C PHE A 124 15.86 7.01 -30.18
N GLN A 125 16.41 7.96 -29.43
CA GLN A 125 15.98 9.36 -29.40
C GLN A 125 14.46 9.50 -29.25
N SER A 126 13.86 8.68 -28.39
CA SER A 126 12.44 8.54 -28.19
C SER A 126 12.07 8.49 -26.72
N TRP A 127 11.07 9.26 -26.31
CA TRP A 127 10.54 9.23 -24.94
C TRP A 127 9.68 7.99 -24.64
N LEU A 128 9.32 7.19 -25.65
CA LEU A 128 8.39 6.07 -25.49
C LEU A 128 8.82 5.05 -24.43
N PRO A 129 10.08 4.59 -24.33
CA PRO A 129 10.48 3.65 -23.27
C PRO A 129 10.28 4.24 -21.86
N VAL A 130 10.67 5.48 -21.62
CA VAL A 130 10.43 6.15 -20.34
C VAL A 130 8.94 6.38 -20.12
N LEU A 131 8.21 6.85 -21.13
CA LEU A 131 6.78 7.15 -21.03
C LEU A 131 5.94 5.92 -20.71
N TYR A 132 6.22 4.76 -21.31
CA TYR A 132 5.41 3.56 -21.16
C TYR A 132 5.94 2.55 -20.13
N VAL A 133 7.18 2.68 -19.69
CA VAL A 133 7.77 1.74 -18.71
C VAL A 133 7.97 2.39 -17.35
N LEU A 134 8.54 3.59 -17.28
CA LEU A 134 8.84 4.23 -16.00
C LEU A 134 7.70 5.12 -15.49
N LEU A 135 7.16 5.99 -16.33
CA LEU A 135 6.18 6.98 -15.90
C LEU A 135 4.82 6.41 -15.46
N PRO A 136 4.34 5.23 -15.93
CA PRO A 136 3.12 4.63 -15.40
C PRO A 136 3.14 4.42 -13.88
N ASN A 137 4.32 4.19 -13.31
CA ASN A 137 4.52 4.08 -11.85
C ASN A 137 4.09 5.34 -11.08
N PHE A 138 3.94 6.46 -11.77
CA PHE A 138 3.52 7.73 -11.19
C PHE A 138 2.07 8.07 -11.58
N TYR A 139 1.76 8.20 -12.85
CA TYR A 139 0.41 8.64 -13.28
C TYR A 139 -0.66 7.53 -13.16
N GLY A 140 -0.27 6.26 -13.19
CA GLY A 140 -1.21 5.13 -13.09
C GLY A 140 -1.79 4.92 -11.70
N LYS A 141 -1.18 5.46 -10.65
CA LYS A 141 -1.57 5.24 -9.25
C LYS A 141 -2.78 6.05 -8.76
N THR A 142 -3.30 6.98 -9.54
CA THR A 142 -4.30 7.97 -9.07
C THR A 142 -5.48 7.32 -8.37
N LEU A 143 -6.14 6.36 -9.02
CA LEU A 143 -7.32 5.70 -8.42
C LEU A 143 -6.94 4.84 -7.21
N VAL A 144 -5.84 4.11 -7.30
CA VAL A 144 -5.36 3.26 -6.19
C VAL A 144 -5.05 4.09 -4.96
N MET A 145 -4.38 5.23 -5.12
CA MET A 145 -4.07 6.12 -4.00
C MET A 145 -5.34 6.75 -3.40
N LEU A 146 -6.28 7.21 -4.23
CA LEU A 146 -7.55 7.74 -3.73
C LEU A 146 -8.36 6.69 -2.96
N MET A 147 -8.39 5.46 -3.44
CA MET A 147 -9.07 4.37 -2.75
C MET A 147 -8.28 3.88 -1.54
N GLY A 148 -6.96 3.73 -1.67
CA GLY A 148 -6.06 3.26 -0.61
C GLY A 148 -6.06 4.16 0.63
N LEU A 149 -6.14 5.50 0.45
CA LEU A 149 -6.28 6.43 1.57
C LEU A 149 -7.50 6.12 2.45
N THR A 150 -8.55 5.54 1.90
CA THR A 150 -9.75 5.20 2.68
C THR A 150 -9.56 4.02 3.61
N GLN A 151 -8.50 3.22 3.44
CA GLN A 151 -8.30 1.96 4.16
C GLN A 151 -8.05 2.19 5.66
N HIS A 152 -7.15 3.12 6.01
CA HIS A 152 -6.65 3.29 7.37
C HIS A 152 -6.76 4.72 7.92
N ALA A 153 -6.84 5.75 7.05
CA ALA A 153 -6.73 7.15 7.47
C ALA A 153 -7.74 7.55 8.55
N GLY A 154 -7.23 8.16 9.63
CA GLY A 154 -8.03 8.68 10.74
C GLY A 154 -8.54 7.63 11.72
N LEU A 155 -8.25 6.34 11.52
CA LEU A 155 -8.65 5.25 12.39
C LEU A 155 -7.69 5.06 13.57
N ARG A 156 -7.96 4.03 14.40
CA ARG A 156 -7.17 3.77 15.61
C ARG A 156 -5.80 3.19 15.27
N GLU A 157 -4.84 3.47 16.15
CA GLU A 157 -3.50 2.92 16.13
C GLU A 157 -3.31 1.93 17.28
N ASP A 158 -2.24 1.14 17.20
CA ASP A 158 -1.81 0.22 18.25
C ASP A 158 -2.92 -0.74 18.73
N LYS A 159 -3.78 -1.19 17.77
CA LYS A 159 -4.85 -2.16 18.03
C LYS A 159 -4.68 -3.39 17.15
N ARG A 160 -4.74 -4.59 17.77
CA ARG A 160 -4.68 -5.85 17.03
C ARG A 160 -5.99 -6.21 16.32
N ASP A 161 -7.11 -5.70 16.81
CA ASP A 161 -8.40 -5.92 16.17
C ASP A 161 -8.55 -5.00 14.96
N HIS A 162 -8.45 -5.57 13.78
CA HIS A 162 -8.51 -4.86 12.50
C HIS A 162 -9.80 -4.09 12.28
N ARG A 163 -10.88 -4.42 13.00
CA ARG A 163 -12.15 -3.67 12.94
C ARG A 163 -12.00 -2.22 13.43
N TYR A 164 -10.94 -1.92 14.19
CA TYR A 164 -10.63 -0.57 14.66
C TYR A 164 -9.61 0.16 13.79
N THR A 165 -8.76 -0.57 13.05
CA THR A 165 -7.62 -0.02 12.32
C THR A 165 -7.83 0.04 10.81
N THR A 166 -8.90 -0.61 10.32
CA THR A 166 -9.21 -0.70 8.89
C THR A 166 -10.65 -0.31 8.61
N ARG A 167 -10.96 0.01 7.36
CA ARG A 167 -12.28 0.47 6.91
C ARG A 167 -12.75 -0.29 5.69
N THR A 168 -14.02 -0.71 5.68
CA THR A 168 -14.70 -1.20 4.48
C THR A 168 -15.53 -0.07 3.86
N VAL A 169 -15.47 0.06 2.53
CA VAL A 169 -16.16 1.10 1.75
C VAL A 169 -16.89 0.47 0.58
N TYR A 170 -18.21 0.63 0.48
CA TYR A 170 -18.94 0.12 -0.67
C TYR A 170 -18.68 0.99 -1.91
N LEU A 171 -18.09 0.40 -2.93
CA LEU A 171 -17.85 1.03 -4.22
C LEU A 171 -18.88 0.58 -5.26
N ASN A 172 -18.98 1.33 -6.36
CA ASN A 172 -19.73 0.84 -7.52
C ASN A 172 -18.99 -0.33 -8.18
N PRO A 173 -19.69 -1.17 -8.98
CA PRO A 173 -19.07 -2.38 -9.54
C PRO A 173 -17.81 -2.13 -10.39
N VAL A 174 -17.73 -1.00 -11.08
CA VAL A 174 -16.57 -0.65 -11.92
C VAL A 174 -15.36 -0.35 -11.04
N LEU A 175 -15.50 0.53 -10.04
CA LEU A 175 -14.42 0.85 -9.11
C LEU A 175 -14.02 -0.37 -8.26
N SER A 176 -14.99 -1.17 -7.81
CA SER A 176 -14.74 -2.41 -7.09
C SER A 176 -13.91 -3.40 -7.92
N PHE A 177 -14.25 -3.59 -9.20
CA PHE A 177 -13.47 -4.41 -10.11
C PHE A 177 -12.05 -3.86 -10.32
N LEU A 178 -11.91 -2.56 -10.59
CA LEU A 178 -10.59 -1.92 -10.78
C LEU A 178 -9.74 -1.95 -9.52
N TYR A 179 -10.36 -1.98 -8.37
CA TYR A 179 -9.66 -2.02 -7.08
C TYR A 179 -9.49 -3.46 -6.53
N TRP A 180 -9.84 -4.48 -7.31
CA TRP A 180 -9.70 -5.89 -6.93
C TRP A 180 -10.44 -6.24 -5.62
N HIS A 181 -11.58 -5.63 -5.36
CA HIS A 181 -12.35 -5.76 -4.13
C HIS A 181 -11.58 -5.38 -2.85
N MET A 182 -10.49 -4.59 -2.95
CA MET A 182 -9.72 -4.13 -1.79
C MET A 182 -10.44 -3.07 -0.95
N GLU A 183 -11.62 -2.63 -1.38
CA GLU A 183 -12.55 -1.84 -0.56
C GLU A 183 -13.12 -2.64 0.62
N TYR A 184 -13.10 -3.97 0.58
CA TYR A 184 -13.41 -4.86 1.71
C TYR A 184 -12.16 -5.08 2.57
N HIS A 185 -11.61 -3.97 3.09
CA HIS A 185 -10.27 -3.99 3.65
C HIS A 185 -10.21 -4.58 5.07
N ILE A 186 -11.28 -4.45 5.85
CA ILE A 186 -11.38 -5.14 7.15
C ILE A 186 -11.30 -6.64 6.94
N GLU A 187 -12.09 -7.17 6.01
CA GLU A 187 -12.14 -8.58 5.66
C GLU A 187 -10.79 -9.10 5.15
N HIS A 188 -10.12 -8.28 4.33
CA HIS A 188 -8.80 -8.59 3.81
C HIS A 188 -7.76 -8.70 4.95
N HIS A 189 -7.76 -7.78 5.91
CA HIS A 189 -6.86 -7.83 7.07
C HIS A 189 -7.17 -8.97 8.03
N MET A 190 -8.46 -9.26 8.28
CA MET A 190 -8.87 -10.36 9.14
C MET A 190 -8.57 -11.74 8.52
N PHE A 191 -8.68 -11.84 7.19
CA PHE A 191 -8.56 -13.10 6.45
C PHE A 191 -7.70 -12.94 5.18
N PRO A 192 -6.40 -12.64 5.32
CA PRO A 192 -5.53 -12.29 4.18
C PRO A 192 -5.33 -13.44 3.17
N GLN A 193 -5.68 -14.67 3.55
CA GLN A 193 -5.62 -15.83 2.66
C GLN A 193 -6.83 -15.93 1.71
N VAL A 194 -7.89 -15.17 1.95
CA VAL A 194 -9.08 -15.17 1.09
C VAL A 194 -8.76 -14.39 -0.19
N PRO A 195 -8.89 -15.01 -1.37
CA PRO A 195 -8.65 -14.31 -2.63
C PRO A 195 -9.62 -13.13 -2.81
N SER A 196 -9.12 -12.04 -3.41
CA SER A 196 -9.86 -10.77 -3.56
C SER A 196 -11.27 -10.94 -4.14
N HIS A 197 -11.45 -11.80 -5.14
CA HIS A 197 -12.75 -12.05 -5.76
C HIS A 197 -13.77 -12.74 -4.83
N ASN A 198 -13.36 -13.26 -3.69
CA ASN A 198 -14.22 -13.86 -2.66
C ASN A 198 -14.46 -12.91 -1.47
N LEU A 199 -13.81 -11.77 -1.38
CA LEU A 199 -14.03 -10.80 -0.30
C LEU A 199 -15.50 -10.32 -0.20
N PRO A 200 -16.24 -10.07 -1.30
CA PRO A 200 -17.66 -9.74 -1.21
C PRO A 200 -18.51 -10.84 -0.57
N LYS A 201 -18.17 -12.12 -0.82
CA LYS A 201 -18.86 -13.27 -0.20
C LYS A 201 -18.51 -13.37 1.28
N LEU A 202 -17.25 -13.22 1.62
CA LEU A 202 -16.80 -13.17 3.03
C LEU A 202 -17.52 -12.05 3.78
N HIS A 203 -17.55 -10.83 3.22
CA HIS A 203 -18.28 -9.71 3.80
C HIS A 203 -19.74 -10.05 4.08
N ALA A 204 -20.44 -10.65 3.13
CA ALA A 204 -21.84 -11.02 3.32
C ALA A 204 -22.06 -11.99 4.51
N MET A 205 -21.05 -12.80 4.84
CA MET A 205 -21.11 -13.77 5.96
C MET A 205 -20.81 -13.12 7.31
N ILE A 206 -19.96 -12.08 7.37
CA ILE A 206 -19.47 -11.52 8.64
C ILE A 206 -19.87 -10.06 8.88
N LYS A 207 -20.60 -9.42 7.95
CA LYS A 207 -20.94 -7.98 8.00
C LYS A 207 -21.56 -7.52 9.32
N ASP A 208 -22.33 -8.41 9.97
CA ASP A 208 -22.99 -8.09 11.24
C ASP A 208 -22.01 -8.04 12.43
N GLN A 209 -20.77 -8.51 12.23
CA GLN A 209 -19.67 -8.46 13.19
C GLN A 209 -18.74 -7.27 12.94
N LEU A 210 -18.96 -6.50 11.88
CA LEU A 210 -18.08 -5.42 11.42
C LEU A 210 -18.67 -4.04 11.71
N PRO A 211 -17.84 -3.00 11.85
CA PRO A 211 -18.30 -1.63 11.84
C PRO A 211 -19.05 -1.32 10.52
N PRO A 212 -20.04 -0.43 10.55
CA PRO A 212 -20.77 -0.07 9.35
C PRO A 212 -19.86 0.44 8.23
N ALA A 213 -19.94 -0.19 7.06
CA ALA A 213 -19.19 0.22 5.87
C ALA A 213 -19.61 1.62 5.39
N ARG A 214 -18.66 2.37 4.82
CA ARG A 214 -18.93 3.70 4.27
C ARG A 214 -19.48 3.59 2.84
N LYS A 215 -20.44 4.48 2.50
CA LYS A 215 -21.07 4.48 1.17
C LYS A 215 -20.27 5.36 0.21
N GLY A 216 -19.50 4.71 -0.68
CA GLY A 216 -18.69 5.35 -1.69
C GLY A 216 -17.48 6.13 -1.13
N LEU A 217 -16.60 6.54 -2.02
CA LEU A 217 -15.43 7.34 -1.67
C LEU A 217 -15.80 8.64 -0.95
N LEU A 218 -16.84 9.33 -1.42
CA LEU A 218 -17.31 10.58 -0.78
C LEU A 218 -17.76 10.35 0.66
N GLY A 219 -18.42 9.21 0.94
CA GLY A 219 -18.82 8.85 2.30
C GLY A 219 -17.62 8.63 3.22
N ALA A 220 -16.57 7.96 2.72
CA ALA A 220 -15.33 7.78 3.45
C ALA A 220 -14.59 9.11 3.68
N TYR A 221 -14.45 9.93 2.64
CA TYR A 221 -13.74 11.22 2.74
C TYR A 221 -14.46 12.25 3.63
N LYS A 222 -15.80 12.25 3.70
CA LYS A 222 -16.56 13.08 4.65
C LYS A 222 -16.22 12.75 6.10
N GLU A 223 -15.76 11.55 6.40
CA GLU A 223 -15.28 11.15 7.72
C GLU A 223 -13.78 11.44 7.88
N ILE A 224 -12.98 11.09 6.90
CA ILE A 224 -11.51 11.19 6.94
C ILE A 224 -11.04 12.65 7.07
N ILE A 225 -11.52 13.55 6.20
CA ILE A 225 -11.01 14.93 6.16
C ILE A 225 -11.22 15.67 7.49
N PRO A 226 -12.42 15.66 8.09
CA PRO A 226 -12.61 16.26 9.42
C PRO A 226 -11.79 15.58 10.51
N ALA A 227 -11.56 14.25 10.43
CA ALA A 227 -10.74 13.54 11.39
C ALA A 227 -9.29 14.00 11.34
N LEU A 228 -8.70 14.08 10.14
CA LEU A 228 -7.32 14.56 9.97
C LEU A 228 -7.15 16.00 10.47
N ILE A 229 -8.14 16.87 10.24
CA ILE A 229 -8.12 18.24 10.77
C ILE A 229 -8.14 18.26 12.30
N LYS A 230 -8.92 17.37 12.93
CA LYS A 230 -8.94 17.21 14.39
C LYS A 230 -7.62 16.64 14.90
N GLN A 231 -7.06 15.64 14.23
CA GLN A 231 -5.77 15.02 14.57
C GLN A 231 -4.61 16.01 14.46
N ALA A 232 -4.68 17.00 13.58
CA ALA A 232 -3.67 18.07 13.51
C ALA A 232 -3.61 18.92 14.80
N LYS A 233 -4.73 19.03 15.53
CA LYS A 233 -4.85 19.79 16.79
C LYS A 233 -4.74 18.89 18.02
N ASN A 234 -5.22 17.67 17.92
CA ASN A 234 -5.18 16.64 18.95
C ASN A 234 -4.71 15.33 18.31
N PRO A 235 -3.40 15.01 18.38
CA PRO A 235 -2.84 13.80 17.77
C PRO A 235 -3.49 12.49 18.24
N ASP A 236 -4.06 12.48 19.46
CA ASP A 236 -4.72 11.30 20.02
C ASP A 236 -6.17 11.13 19.53
N TYR A 237 -6.69 12.08 18.74
CA TYR A 237 -8.03 11.95 18.19
C TYR A 237 -8.11 10.76 17.25
N GLN A 238 -9.11 9.91 17.46
CA GLN A 238 -9.42 8.76 16.62
C GLN A 238 -10.90 8.79 16.24
N ILE A 239 -11.21 8.34 15.03
CA ILE A 239 -12.61 8.24 14.61
C ILE A 239 -13.33 7.25 15.53
N PRO A 240 -14.45 7.64 16.17
CA PRO A 240 -15.22 6.71 16.98
C PRO A 240 -15.88 5.66 16.07
N LEU A 241 -15.61 4.40 16.34
CA LEU A 241 -16.20 3.29 15.62
C LEU A 241 -17.15 2.50 16.53
N SER A 242 -18.33 2.21 16.02
CA SER A 242 -19.26 1.25 16.64
C SER A 242 -18.88 -0.15 16.14
N VAL A 243 -18.10 -0.87 16.94
CA VAL A 243 -17.75 -2.27 16.67
C VAL A 243 -18.70 -3.15 17.47
N PRO A 244 -19.41 -4.10 16.85
CA PRO A 244 -20.27 -5.04 17.59
C PRO A 244 -19.48 -5.80 18.65
N SER A 245 -20.04 -5.88 19.85
CA SER A 245 -19.36 -6.43 21.05
C SER A 245 -19.29 -7.97 21.07
N ASN A 246 -20.03 -8.64 20.21
CA ASN A 246 -20.10 -10.10 20.18
C ASN A 246 -19.89 -10.60 18.76
N ALA A 247 -18.73 -11.10 18.53
CA ALA A 247 -18.47 -12.07 17.49
C ALA A 247 -17.78 -13.27 18.11
#